data_efc1781bc807e1f874f929ef346a693d
#
_entry.id   efc1781bc807e1f874f929ef346a693d
#
_cell.length_a   1.000
_cell.length_b   1.000
_cell.length_c   1.000
_cell.angle_alpha   90.00
_cell.angle_beta   90.00
_cell.angle_gamma   90.00
#
_symmetry.space_group_name_H-M   'P 1'
#
loop_
_entity.id
_entity.type
_entity.pdbx_description
1 polymer ?
#
loop_
_entity_poly.entity_id
_entity_poly.type
_entity_poly.pdbx_seq_one_letter_code
_entity_poly.pdbx_strand_id
1 'polypeptide(L)'
;MKKLTALLLAIAMMVTCTLCAVAEDGKTYMAVCIASEPDTLDPALNSAVDGATMVAHLFAGLSTWAQTDDGKLEILPDCAVELPDPVVNDDGTVTYTYTLVDGLKWSDGKDLTAKDFEFAWKRAASSELGADYGYMFEVIKGYTADGSDPKAENLAVTAVDNKTLTVTLNNPVAYWNELLAFPAYMPVREDVVANEAWATDPSTYIGNGPYTMTAWEHNSKITLTKNPYYHAVDKVTMDELDFYLSDDANNMLANFQKGDWQLIDDVPTSEIASLKEQYPTEFVIAGQIGTYYVCWNILEHQRRNPAR
;
A
#
# COMPACT_ATOMS: atom_id res chain seq x y z
N MET A 1 14.97 50.12 18.48
CA MET A 1 14.64 49.86 17.09
C MET A 1 15.34 48.60 16.53
N LYS A 2 16.68 48.46 16.65
CA LYS A 2 17.41 47.28 16.11
C LYS A 2 16.99 45.90 16.71
N LYS A 3 16.48 45.84 17.96
CA LYS A 3 16.01 44.58 18.60
C LYS A 3 14.59 44.19 18.15
N LEU A 4 13.75 45.17 17.75
CA LEU A 4 12.41 44.93 17.26
C LEU A 4 12.41 44.43 15.81
N THR A 5 13.35 44.92 14.99
CA THR A 5 13.53 44.41 13.61
C THR A 5 14.12 43.03 13.56
N ALA A 6 14.99 42.63 14.50
CA ALA A 6 15.51 41.27 14.60
C ALA A 6 14.42 40.27 15.04
N LEU A 7 13.51 40.66 15.95
CA LEU A 7 12.39 39.84 16.37
C LEU A 7 11.34 39.63 15.26
N LEU A 8 11.07 40.69 14.47
CA LEU A 8 10.16 40.60 13.31
C LEU A 8 10.75 39.75 12.17
N LEU A 9 12.08 39.78 11.96
CA LEU A 9 12.75 38.88 11.01
C LEU A 9 12.76 37.43 11.50
N ALA A 10 12.95 37.17 12.80
CA ALA A 10 12.91 35.82 13.37
C ALA A 10 11.47 35.23 13.32
N ILE A 11 10.44 36.05 13.54
CA ILE A 11 9.01 35.63 13.39
C ILE A 11 8.69 35.39 11.91
N ALA A 12 9.21 36.18 10.97
CA ALA A 12 9.05 35.97 9.54
C ALA A 12 9.75 34.68 9.07
N MET A 13 10.90 34.30 9.67
CA MET A 13 11.59 33.03 9.37
C MET A 13 10.93 31.81 10.04
N MET A 14 10.19 31.97 11.14
CA MET A 14 9.44 30.86 11.75
C MET A 14 8.08 30.55 11.07
N VAL A 15 7.62 31.42 10.17
CA VAL A 15 6.36 31.20 9.41
C VAL A 15 6.64 30.48 8.07
N THR A 16 7.92 30.22 7.72
CA THR A 16 8.29 29.62 6.44
C THR A 16 8.57 28.11 6.48
N CYS A 17 8.24 27.41 7.57
CA CYS A 17 8.45 25.96 7.68
C CYS A 17 7.17 25.11 7.61
N THR A 18 6.15 25.57 6.90
CA THR A 18 5.08 24.71 6.39
C THR A 18 4.85 25.04 4.91
N LEU A 19 5.89 24.88 4.12
CA LEU A 19 5.76 24.85 2.66
C LEU A 19 5.35 23.42 2.26
N CYS A 20 4.05 23.10 2.41
CA CYS A 20 3.43 22.30 1.39
C CYS A 20 3.68 23.06 0.08
N ALA A 21 4.35 22.48 -0.89
CA ALA A 21 4.43 23.08 -2.20
C ALA A 21 2.99 23.29 -2.68
N VAL A 22 2.59 24.53 -2.92
CA VAL A 22 1.28 24.84 -3.48
C VAL A 22 1.50 24.92 -4.98
N ALA A 23 0.81 24.06 -5.73
CA ALA A 23 0.82 24.14 -7.18
C ALA A 23 0.32 25.52 -7.65
N GLU A 24 0.65 25.93 -8.89
CA GLU A 24 0.28 27.26 -9.45
C GLU A 24 -1.23 27.54 -9.42
N ASP A 25 -2.07 26.49 -9.31
CA ASP A 25 -3.54 26.56 -9.24
C ASP A 25 -4.11 26.55 -7.81
N GLY A 26 -3.27 26.62 -6.78
CA GLY A 26 -3.69 26.65 -5.37
C GLY A 26 -3.95 25.29 -4.76
N LYS A 27 -3.64 24.18 -5.46
CA LYS A 27 -3.71 22.81 -4.93
C LYS A 27 -2.53 22.50 -4.01
N THR A 28 -2.78 21.64 -3.03
CA THR A 28 -1.72 21.07 -2.20
C THR A 28 -1.01 19.94 -2.95
N TYR A 29 0.32 19.99 -2.98
CA TYR A 29 1.16 19.11 -3.78
C TYR A 29 2.34 18.58 -2.96
N MET A 30 2.74 17.34 -3.20
CA MET A 30 3.93 16.76 -2.62
C MET A 30 4.66 15.90 -3.66
N ALA A 31 5.96 16.12 -3.79
CA ALA A 31 6.87 15.31 -4.60
C ALA A 31 7.72 14.42 -3.70
N VAL A 32 7.76 13.14 -3.98
CA VAL A 32 8.48 12.15 -3.19
C VAL A 32 9.31 11.22 -4.07
N CYS A 33 10.40 10.68 -3.53
CA CYS A 33 11.12 9.59 -4.16
C CYS A 33 11.41 8.53 -3.09
N ILE A 34 10.64 7.46 -3.11
CA ILE A 34 10.65 6.40 -2.10
C ILE A 34 10.72 5.01 -2.72
N ALA A 35 11.12 4.90 -3.96
CA ALA A 35 11.27 3.63 -4.62
C ALA A 35 11.75 3.75 -6.07
N SER A 36 12.11 2.62 -6.63
CA SER A 36 12.33 2.42 -8.06
C SER A 36 11.02 2.15 -8.80
N GLU A 37 11.09 1.82 -10.08
CA GLU A 37 9.95 1.43 -10.91
C GLU A 37 9.30 0.15 -10.35
N PRO A 38 8.00 0.16 -9.97
CA PRO A 38 7.32 -1.05 -9.55
C PRO A 38 7.08 -2.00 -10.74
N ASP A 39 7.30 -3.31 -10.54
CA ASP A 39 7.06 -4.33 -11.56
C ASP A 39 5.56 -4.44 -11.90
N THR A 40 4.71 -4.27 -10.91
CA THR A 40 3.25 -4.31 -11.05
C THR A 40 2.57 -3.56 -9.92
N LEU A 41 1.41 -2.99 -10.21
CA LEU A 41 0.51 -2.38 -9.23
C LEU A 41 -0.75 -3.23 -8.99
N ASP A 42 -0.77 -4.49 -9.46
CA ASP A 42 -1.79 -5.46 -9.08
C ASP A 42 -1.58 -5.90 -7.63
N PRO A 43 -2.51 -5.64 -6.69
CA PRO A 43 -2.34 -5.98 -5.28
C PRO A 43 -2.05 -7.46 -5.02
N ALA A 44 -2.60 -8.36 -5.84
CA ALA A 44 -2.40 -9.80 -5.72
C ALA A 44 -1.03 -10.26 -6.24
N LEU A 45 -0.48 -9.59 -7.26
CA LEU A 45 0.78 -9.98 -7.91
C LEU A 45 1.98 -9.20 -7.39
N ASN A 46 1.77 -8.10 -6.69
CA ASN A 46 2.86 -7.32 -6.13
C ASN A 46 3.58 -8.10 -5.02
N SER A 47 4.89 -8.23 -5.14
CA SER A 47 5.76 -8.84 -4.12
C SER A 47 6.93 -7.94 -3.71
N ALA A 48 6.93 -6.66 -4.15
CA ALA A 48 7.96 -5.68 -3.85
C ALA A 48 7.45 -4.51 -3.02
N VAL A 49 8.34 -3.87 -2.26
CA VAL A 49 8.02 -2.72 -1.41
C VAL A 49 7.51 -1.55 -2.24
N ASP A 50 8.10 -1.32 -3.41
CA ASP A 50 7.78 -0.23 -4.33
C ASP A 50 6.31 -0.27 -4.75
N GLY A 51 5.87 -1.42 -5.27
CA GLY A 51 4.46 -1.62 -5.62
C GLY A 51 3.54 -1.61 -4.40
N ALA A 52 3.96 -2.16 -3.25
CA ALA A 52 3.17 -2.13 -2.01
C ALA A 52 2.91 -0.70 -1.54
N THR A 53 3.89 0.19 -1.66
CA THR A 53 3.74 1.61 -1.35
C THR A 53 2.68 2.26 -2.24
N MET A 54 2.71 1.99 -3.55
CA MET A 54 1.68 2.50 -4.46
C MET A 54 0.30 1.92 -4.15
N VAL A 55 0.21 0.60 -3.92
CA VAL A 55 -1.04 -0.09 -3.56
C VAL A 55 -1.67 0.53 -2.31
N ALA A 56 -0.87 0.87 -1.29
CA ALA A 56 -1.37 1.53 -0.07
C ALA A 56 -1.98 2.92 -0.32
N HIS A 57 -1.64 3.60 -1.41
CA HIS A 57 -2.25 4.88 -1.80
C HIS A 57 -3.46 4.70 -2.73
N LEU A 58 -3.53 3.59 -3.45
CA LEU A 58 -4.51 3.36 -4.51
C LEU A 58 -5.66 2.44 -4.09
N PHE A 59 -5.48 1.69 -2.99
CA PHE A 59 -6.48 0.78 -2.44
C PHE A 59 -6.72 1.00 -0.95
N ALA A 60 -7.86 0.52 -0.48
CA ALA A 60 -8.27 0.44 0.90
C ALA A 60 -8.83 -0.95 1.18
N GLY A 61 -8.34 -1.60 2.25
CA GLY A 61 -8.75 -2.95 2.67
C GLY A 61 -9.85 -2.93 3.72
N LEU A 62 -10.14 -4.08 4.32
CA LEU A 62 -11.04 -4.13 5.48
C LEU A 62 -10.44 -3.42 6.69
N SER A 63 -9.11 -3.48 6.85
CA SER A 63 -8.34 -2.79 7.86
C SER A 63 -7.17 -2.03 7.26
N THR A 64 -6.59 -1.13 8.03
CA THR A 64 -5.43 -0.33 7.66
C THR A 64 -4.49 -0.15 8.84
N TRP A 65 -3.20 0.05 8.55
CA TRP A 65 -2.24 0.53 9.52
C TRP A 65 -2.42 2.02 9.75
N ALA A 66 -2.50 2.42 11.02
CA ALA A 66 -2.53 3.81 11.42
C ALA A 66 -1.43 4.11 12.44
N GLN A 67 -0.91 5.33 12.41
CA GLN A 67 0.00 5.81 13.42
C GLN A 67 -0.77 6.59 14.47
N THR A 68 -0.59 6.21 15.74
CA THR A 68 -1.15 6.91 16.90
C THR A 68 -0.37 8.20 17.19
N ASP A 69 -0.95 9.10 18.00
CA ASP A 69 -0.31 10.37 18.36
C ASP A 69 1.04 10.18 19.11
N ASP A 70 1.23 9.03 19.77
CA ASP A 70 2.50 8.66 20.44
C ASP A 70 3.48 7.92 19.50
N GLY A 71 3.16 7.86 18.22
CA GLY A 71 4.04 7.31 17.15
C GLY A 71 4.02 5.79 17.02
N LYS A 72 3.12 5.09 17.72
CA LYS A 72 2.96 3.64 17.56
C LYS A 72 2.10 3.31 16.35
N LEU A 73 2.28 2.11 15.81
CA LEU A 73 1.42 1.57 14.78
C LEU A 73 0.33 0.71 15.42
N GLU A 74 -0.90 0.88 14.95
CA GLU A 74 -2.05 0.05 15.29
C GLU A 74 -2.88 -0.28 14.06
N ILE A 75 -3.65 -1.38 14.14
CA ILE A 75 -4.60 -1.75 13.09
C ILE A 75 -5.96 -1.15 13.43
N LEU A 76 -6.50 -0.41 12.48
CA LEU A 76 -7.84 0.19 12.55
C LEU A 76 -8.74 -0.37 11.44
N PRO A 77 -10.07 -0.39 11.65
CA PRO A 77 -11.00 -0.66 10.56
C PRO A 77 -10.90 0.44 9.49
N ASP A 78 -11.07 0.05 8.21
CA ASP A 78 -11.05 0.97 7.06
C ASP A 78 -12.34 0.82 6.23
N CYS A 79 -12.40 -0.10 5.26
CA CYS A 79 -13.65 -0.42 4.56
C CYS A 79 -14.65 -1.19 5.44
N ALA A 80 -14.20 -1.85 6.52
CA ALA A 80 -15.07 -2.45 7.52
C ALA A 80 -15.52 -1.40 8.56
N VAL A 81 -16.76 -1.51 9.05
CA VAL A 81 -17.28 -0.66 10.13
C VAL A 81 -16.50 -0.87 11.43
N GLU A 82 -16.09 -2.12 11.69
CA GLU A 82 -15.33 -2.54 12.85
C GLU A 82 -14.52 -3.80 12.53
N LEU A 83 -13.56 -4.15 13.39
CA LEU A 83 -12.86 -5.43 13.36
C LEU A 83 -13.51 -6.35 14.40
N PRO A 84 -14.42 -7.26 13.97
CA PRO A 84 -15.24 -8.05 14.86
C PRO A 84 -14.44 -9.14 15.58
N ASP A 85 -14.89 -9.53 16.77
CA ASP A 85 -14.46 -10.77 17.39
C ASP A 85 -14.98 -11.99 16.61
N PRO A 86 -14.19 -13.07 16.50
CA PRO A 86 -14.62 -14.26 15.79
C PRO A 86 -15.63 -15.09 16.59
N VAL A 87 -16.50 -15.77 15.88
CA VAL A 87 -17.33 -16.84 16.45
C VAL A 87 -16.58 -18.17 16.33
N VAL A 88 -16.36 -18.83 17.46
CA VAL A 88 -15.74 -20.18 17.49
C VAL A 88 -16.80 -21.22 17.15
N ASN A 89 -16.54 -22.03 16.12
CA ASN A 89 -17.43 -23.09 15.65
C ASN A 89 -17.15 -24.40 16.41
N ASP A 90 -18.10 -25.32 16.39
CA ASP A 90 -17.99 -26.62 17.07
C ASP A 90 -16.84 -27.50 16.56
N ASP A 91 -16.41 -27.30 15.32
CA ASP A 91 -15.25 -27.99 14.70
C ASP A 91 -13.89 -27.34 14.99
N GLY A 92 -13.86 -26.29 15.82
CA GLY A 92 -12.64 -25.55 16.20
C GLY A 92 -12.23 -24.46 15.20
N THR A 93 -12.89 -24.35 14.05
CA THR A 93 -12.71 -23.22 13.14
C THR A 93 -13.28 -21.93 13.74
N VAL A 94 -12.91 -20.78 13.20
CA VAL A 94 -13.43 -19.48 13.65
C VAL A 94 -13.98 -18.69 12.46
N THR A 95 -15.14 -18.06 12.65
CA THR A 95 -15.79 -17.26 11.61
C THR A 95 -15.86 -15.80 12.02
N TYR A 96 -15.37 -14.93 11.15
CA TYR A 96 -15.51 -13.48 11.22
C TYR A 96 -16.63 -13.02 10.31
N THR A 97 -17.42 -12.04 10.74
CA THR A 97 -18.46 -11.40 9.92
C THR A 97 -18.20 -9.91 9.88
N TYR A 98 -17.77 -9.41 8.73
CA TYR A 98 -17.50 -8.00 8.50
C TYR A 98 -18.71 -7.32 7.88
N THR A 99 -19.03 -6.11 8.37
CA THR A 99 -19.98 -5.21 7.75
C THR A 99 -19.21 -4.08 7.10
N LEU A 100 -19.40 -3.86 5.81
CA LEU A 100 -18.76 -2.77 5.08
C LEU A 100 -19.41 -1.42 5.40
N VAL A 101 -18.60 -0.37 5.41
CA VAL A 101 -19.03 1.02 5.54
C VAL A 101 -20.01 1.37 4.42
N ASP A 102 -20.98 2.25 4.72
CA ASP A 102 -21.96 2.71 3.74
C ASP A 102 -21.31 3.59 2.66
N GLY A 103 -21.73 3.39 1.41
CA GLY A 103 -21.37 4.27 0.31
C GLY A 103 -19.94 4.07 -0.24
N LEU A 104 -19.31 2.92 0.03
CA LEU A 104 -18.01 2.59 -0.58
C LEU A 104 -18.10 2.63 -2.10
N LYS A 105 -17.09 3.24 -2.72
CA LYS A 105 -17.02 3.46 -4.16
C LYS A 105 -15.63 3.10 -4.70
N TRP A 106 -15.61 2.68 -5.93
CA TRP A 106 -14.44 2.66 -6.79
C TRP A 106 -14.12 4.07 -7.31
N SER A 107 -12.91 4.28 -7.79
CA SER A 107 -12.45 5.57 -8.34
C SER A 107 -13.22 6.05 -9.57
N ASP A 108 -13.98 5.16 -10.24
CA ASP A 108 -14.90 5.48 -11.34
C ASP A 108 -16.34 5.78 -10.86
N GLY A 109 -16.57 5.80 -9.54
CA GLY A 109 -17.85 6.09 -8.91
C GLY A 109 -18.83 4.92 -8.81
N LYS A 110 -18.49 3.72 -9.32
CA LYS A 110 -19.30 2.51 -9.13
C LYS A 110 -19.25 2.05 -7.68
N ASP A 111 -20.28 1.33 -7.25
CA ASP A 111 -20.35 0.77 -5.89
C ASP A 111 -19.29 -0.32 -5.69
N LEU A 112 -18.60 -0.27 -4.55
CA LEU A 112 -17.76 -1.34 -4.03
C LEU A 112 -18.59 -2.16 -3.04
N THR A 113 -18.52 -3.47 -3.15
CA THR A 113 -19.33 -4.39 -2.37
C THR A 113 -18.51 -5.54 -1.77
N ALA A 114 -19.10 -6.31 -0.87
CA ALA A 114 -18.48 -7.51 -0.31
C ALA A 114 -18.10 -8.56 -1.38
N LYS A 115 -18.76 -8.54 -2.54
CA LYS A 115 -18.44 -9.43 -3.67
C LYS A 115 -17.08 -9.13 -4.28
N ASP A 116 -16.65 -7.87 -4.26
CA ASP A 116 -15.34 -7.46 -4.78
C ASP A 116 -14.23 -8.01 -3.88
N PHE A 117 -14.42 -8.05 -2.56
CA PHE A 117 -13.52 -8.71 -1.62
C PHE A 117 -13.50 -10.24 -1.81
N GLU A 118 -14.67 -10.87 -1.90
CA GLU A 118 -14.75 -12.32 -2.16
C GLU A 118 -14.01 -12.71 -3.44
N PHE A 119 -14.27 -12.01 -4.52
CA PHE A 119 -13.60 -12.20 -5.81
C PHE A 119 -12.07 -12.01 -5.68
N ALA A 120 -11.65 -10.87 -5.11
CA ALA A 120 -10.24 -10.53 -4.99
C ALA A 120 -9.44 -11.57 -4.20
N TRP A 121 -9.98 -12.06 -3.08
CA TRP A 121 -9.30 -13.03 -2.23
C TRP A 121 -9.23 -14.41 -2.86
N LYS A 122 -10.31 -14.87 -3.52
CA LYS A 122 -10.27 -16.10 -4.32
C LYS A 122 -9.27 -16.02 -5.46
N ARG A 123 -9.21 -14.87 -6.15
CA ARG A 123 -8.23 -14.62 -7.20
C ARG A 123 -6.80 -14.65 -6.66
N ALA A 124 -6.50 -13.96 -5.56
CA ALA A 124 -5.16 -13.91 -4.97
C ALA A 124 -4.71 -15.27 -4.40
N ALA A 125 -5.64 -16.06 -3.86
CA ALA A 125 -5.37 -17.41 -3.35
C ALA A 125 -5.25 -18.47 -4.46
N SER A 126 -5.65 -18.15 -5.71
CA SER A 126 -5.71 -19.11 -6.79
C SER A 126 -4.32 -19.51 -7.31
N SER A 127 -4.10 -20.81 -7.50
CA SER A 127 -2.87 -21.31 -8.13
C SER A 127 -2.83 -21.01 -9.63
N GLU A 128 -3.96 -20.69 -10.26
CA GLU A 128 -4.06 -20.27 -11.65
C GLU A 128 -3.43 -18.88 -11.86
N LEU A 129 -3.61 -17.95 -10.89
CA LEU A 129 -2.94 -16.66 -10.88
C LEU A 129 -1.44 -16.78 -10.55
N GLY A 130 -1.09 -17.70 -9.61
CA GLY A 130 0.28 -17.93 -9.20
C GLY A 130 0.91 -16.78 -8.43
N ALA A 131 0.13 -16.06 -7.62
CA ALA A 131 0.59 -14.95 -6.80
C ALA A 131 1.64 -15.40 -5.78
N ASP A 132 2.77 -14.67 -5.66
CA ASP A 132 3.85 -14.97 -4.71
C ASP A 132 3.36 -15.01 -3.26
N TYR A 133 2.38 -14.16 -2.91
CA TYR A 133 1.76 -14.11 -1.59
C TYR A 133 0.43 -14.88 -1.49
N GLY A 134 0.09 -15.72 -2.48
CA GLY A 134 -1.09 -16.58 -2.44
C GLY A 134 -1.14 -17.49 -1.22
N TYR A 135 0.01 -17.92 -0.70
CA TYR A 135 0.11 -18.74 0.52
C TYR A 135 -0.40 -18.03 1.79
N MET A 136 -0.46 -16.71 1.83
CA MET A 136 -0.99 -15.98 2.99
C MET A 136 -2.46 -16.28 3.26
N PHE A 137 -3.18 -16.81 2.27
CA PHE A 137 -4.56 -17.26 2.42
C PHE A 137 -4.70 -18.67 3.03
N GLU A 138 -3.57 -19.35 3.36
CA GLU A 138 -3.59 -20.70 3.95
C GLU A 138 -4.31 -20.77 5.31
N VAL A 139 -4.40 -19.65 6.02
CA VAL A 139 -5.15 -19.54 7.28
C VAL A 139 -6.66 -19.68 7.08
N ILE A 140 -7.16 -19.39 5.86
CA ILE A 140 -8.57 -19.47 5.52
C ILE A 140 -8.94 -20.92 5.17
N LYS A 141 -10.06 -21.42 5.73
CA LYS A 141 -10.57 -22.74 5.45
C LYS A 141 -10.85 -22.92 3.95
N GLY A 142 -10.45 -24.07 3.40
CA GLY A 142 -10.63 -24.39 2.00
C GLY A 142 -9.47 -23.97 1.07
N TYR A 143 -8.45 -23.29 1.58
CA TYR A 143 -7.23 -23.03 0.80
C TYR A 143 -6.54 -24.34 0.41
N THR A 144 -6.03 -24.44 -0.81
CA THR A 144 -5.28 -25.59 -1.32
C THR A 144 -3.96 -25.14 -1.95
N ALA A 145 -2.84 -25.63 -1.41
CA ALA A 145 -1.51 -25.33 -1.93
C ALA A 145 -1.09 -26.23 -3.10
N ASP A 146 -1.79 -27.37 -3.30
CA ASP A 146 -1.45 -28.41 -4.28
C ASP A 146 -2.10 -28.20 -5.67
N GLY A 147 -2.83 -27.09 -5.86
CA GLY A 147 -3.52 -26.78 -7.10
C GLY A 147 -4.76 -27.64 -7.37
N SER A 148 -5.26 -28.40 -6.39
CA SER A 148 -6.49 -29.19 -6.53
C SER A 148 -7.75 -28.32 -6.69
N ASP A 149 -7.70 -27.08 -6.24
CA ASP A 149 -8.70 -26.02 -6.47
C ASP A 149 -8.02 -24.81 -7.12
N PRO A 150 -7.76 -24.84 -8.44
CA PRO A 150 -6.93 -23.85 -9.10
C PRO A 150 -7.48 -22.43 -9.08
N LYS A 151 -8.78 -22.27 -8.87
CA LYS A 151 -9.47 -20.97 -8.76
C LYS A 151 -9.82 -20.57 -7.32
N ALA A 152 -9.41 -21.37 -6.34
CA ALA A 152 -9.74 -21.20 -4.94
C ALA A 152 -11.26 -21.03 -4.68
N GLU A 153 -12.11 -21.75 -5.42
CA GLU A 153 -13.57 -21.67 -5.29
C GLU A 153 -14.05 -22.11 -3.91
N ASN A 154 -13.32 -23.08 -3.29
CA ASN A 154 -13.63 -23.60 -1.96
C ASN A 154 -13.11 -22.74 -0.80
N LEU A 155 -12.39 -21.65 -1.10
CA LEU A 155 -11.93 -20.73 -0.07
C LEU A 155 -13.12 -20.17 0.71
N ALA A 156 -13.12 -20.34 2.04
CA ALA A 156 -14.26 -19.98 2.91
C ALA A 156 -14.32 -18.46 3.14
N VAL A 157 -14.48 -17.71 2.07
CA VAL A 157 -14.82 -16.29 2.02
C VAL A 157 -16.09 -16.14 1.20
N THR A 158 -17.11 -15.46 1.74
CA THR A 158 -18.43 -15.36 1.11
C THR A 158 -19.05 -13.99 1.36
N ALA A 159 -19.46 -13.34 0.29
CA ALA A 159 -20.33 -12.17 0.34
C ALA A 159 -21.79 -12.64 0.57
N VAL A 160 -22.27 -12.51 1.80
CA VAL A 160 -23.64 -12.87 2.17
C VAL A 160 -24.65 -11.95 1.47
N ASP A 161 -24.29 -10.69 1.37
CA ASP A 161 -24.99 -9.64 0.63
C ASP A 161 -23.96 -8.59 0.16
N ASN A 162 -24.41 -7.41 -0.32
CA ASN A 162 -23.52 -6.38 -0.82
C ASN A 162 -22.61 -5.74 0.26
N LYS A 163 -22.96 -5.90 1.54
CA LYS A 163 -22.23 -5.25 2.66
C LYS A 163 -21.67 -6.24 3.67
N THR A 164 -22.07 -7.50 3.62
CA THR A 164 -21.70 -8.48 4.62
C THR A 164 -20.76 -9.51 4.01
N LEU A 165 -19.53 -9.57 4.53
CA LEU A 165 -18.52 -10.56 4.17
C LEU A 165 -18.29 -11.49 5.36
N THR A 166 -18.38 -12.80 5.14
CA THR A 166 -18.00 -13.81 6.12
C THR A 166 -16.72 -14.52 5.69
N VAL A 167 -15.85 -14.77 6.67
CA VAL A 167 -14.60 -15.49 6.46
C VAL A 167 -14.42 -16.52 7.56
N THR A 168 -14.14 -17.76 7.18
CA THR A 168 -13.88 -18.83 8.16
C THR A 168 -12.40 -19.23 8.09
N LEU A 169 -11.70 -19.13 9.23
CA LEU A 169 -10.32 -19.57 9.39
C LEU A 169 -10.25 -20.99 9.93
N ASN A 170 -9.18 -21.71 9.60
CA ASN A 170 -8.90 -23.05 10.10
C ASN A 170 -8.78 -23.12 11.63
N ASN A 171 -8.21 -22.05 12.23
CA ASN A 171 -8.03 -21.88 13.68
C ASN A 171 -7.98 -20.38 14.02
N PRO A 172 -8.03 -19.98 15.31
CA PRO A 172 -7.73 -18.59 15.70
C PRO A 172 -6.33 -18.18 15.28
N VAL A 173 -6.22 -17.03 14.61
CA VAL A 173 -4.94 -16.43 14.14
C VAL A 173 -4.77 -15.08 14.80
N ALA A 174 -3.73 -14.93 15.63
CA ALA A 174 -3.53 -13.72 16.43
C ALA A 174 -3.22 -12.46 15.59
N TYR A 175 -2.64 -12.66 14.40
CA TYR A 175 -2.26 -11.59 13.45
C TYR A 175 -3.23 -11.47 12.27
N TRP A 176 -4.48 -11.96 12.44
CA TRP A 176 -5.45 -11.96 11.35
C TRP A 176 -5.78 -10.54 10.87
N ASN A 177 -5.95 -9.59 11.78
CA ASN A 177 -6.28 -8.21 11.43
C ASN A 177 -5.13 -7.50 10.69
N GLU A 178 -3.88 -7.86 10.96
CA GLU A 178 -2.70 -7.39 10.25
C GLU A 178 -2.64 -7.92 8.81
N LEU A 179 -3.05 -9.17 8.58
CA LEU A 179 -3.15 -9.73 7.23
C LEU A 179 -4.15 -8.96 6.37
N LEU A 180 -5.27 -8.50 6.94
CA LEU A 180 -6.29 -7.76 6.21
C LEU A 180 -5.80 -6.40 5.68
N ALA A 181 -4.72 -5.86 6.25
CA ALA A 181 -4.09 -4.62 5.80
C ALA A 181 -2.96 -4.87 4.78
N PHE A 182 -2.65 -6.14 4.46
CA PHE A 182 -1.61 -6.48 3.49
C PHE A 182 -2.13 -6.33 2.05
N PRO A 183 -1.28 -5.90 1.09
CA PRO A 183 -1.70 -5.64 -0.30
C PRO A 183 -2.51 -6.77 -0.95
N ALA A 184 -2.14 -8.04 -0.75
CA ALA A 184 -2.85 -9.17 -1.36
C ALA A 184 -4.32 -9.31 -0.90
N TYR A 185 -4.69 -8.70 0.23
CA TYR A 185 -6.07 -8.69 0.76
C TYR A 185 -6.90 -7.48 0.29
N MET A 186 -6.33 -6.59 -0.53
CA MET A 186 -7.09 -5.47 -1.09
C MET A 186 -8.14 -5.96 -2.10
N PRO A 187 -9.30 -5.30 -2.18
CA PRO A 187 -10.33 -5.66 -3.14
C PRO A 187 -9.88 -5.29 -4.55
N VAL A 188 -10.29 -6.07 -5.54
CA VAL A 188 -10.18 -5.73 -6.96
C VAL A 188 -11.49 -6.08 -7.66
N ARG A 189 -11.78 -5.39 -8.76
CA ARG A 189 -13.03 -5.56 -9.51
C ARG A 189 -12.82 -6.51 -10.68
N GLU A 190 -13.70 -7.52 -10.80
CA GLU A 190 -13.59 -8.59 -11.79
C GLU A 190 -13.53 -8.05 -13.24
N ASP A 191 -14.39 -7.08 -13.61
CA ASP A 191 -14.43 -6.50 -14.95
C ASP A 191 -13.16 -5.68 -15.29
N VAL A 192 -12.45 -5.18 -14.29
CA VAL A 192 -11.19 -4.42 -14.46
C VAL A 192 -10.03 -5.38 -14.68
N VAL A 193 -9.86 -6.38 -13.81
CA VAL A 193 -8.74 -7.32 -13.90
C VAL A 193 -8.85 -8.31 -15.06
N ALA A 194 -9.98 -8.36 -15.74
CA ALA A 194 -10.15 -9.09 -17.00
C ALA A 194 -9.29 -8.51 -18.16
N ASN A 195 -8.86 -7.26 -18.04
CA ASN A 195 -7.86 -6.67 -18.93
C ASN A 195 -6.47 -6.93 -18.33
N GLU A 196 -5.65 -7.76 -18.96
CA GLU A 196 -4.31 -8.12 -18.45
C GLU A 196 -3.39 -6.90 -18.21
N ALA A 197 -3.59 -5.81 -18.91
CA ALA A 197 -2.80 -4.58 -18.78
C ALA A 197 -3.37 -3.59 -17.75
N TRP A 198 -4.44 -3.95 -17.02
CA TRP A 198 -5.15 -3.01 -16.14
C TRP A 198 -4.25 -2.33 -15.10
N ALA A 199 -3.25 -3.05 -14.59
CA ALA A 199 -2.38 -2.60 -13.49
C ALA A 199 -1.11 -1.86 -13.98
N THR A 200 -0.99 -1.59 -15.28
CA THR A 200 0.16 -0.89 -15.88
C THR A 200 -0.25 0.35 -16.70
N ASP A 201 -1.54 0.60 -16.86
CA ASP A 201 -2.08 1.73 -17.63
C ASP A 201 -3.00 2.59 -16.75
N PRO A 202 -2.65 3.88 -16.48
CA PRO A 202 -3.49 4.78 -15.70
C PRO A 202 -4.94 4.89 -16.19
N SER A 203 -5.17 4.75 -17.49
CA SER A 203 -6.52 4.87 -18.07
C SER A 203 -7.45 3.70 -17.73
N THR A 204 -6.90 2.56 -17.35
CA THR A 204 -7.63 1.34 -16.99
C THR A 204 -7.52 0.98 -15.51
N TYR A 205 -6.67 1.71 -14.76
CA TYR A 205 -6.42 1.46 -13.36
C TYR A 205 -7.57 1.97 -12.49
N ILE A 206 -8.26 1.09 -11.79
CA ILE A 206 -9.37 1.40 -10.91
C ILE A 206 -9.06 0.89 -9.51
N GLY A 207 -8.92 1.80 -8.56
CA GLY A 207 -8.75 1.52 -7.14
C GLY A 207 -9.89 2.07 -6.30
N ASN A 208 -9.83 1.86 -5.00
CA ASN A 208 -10.79 2.37 -4.02
C ASN A 208 -10.12 3.17 -2.89
N GLY A 209 -8.83 3.45 -3.01
CA GLY A 209 -8.02 4.13 -2.01
C GLY A 209 -8.13 5.66 -2.06
N PRO A 210 -7.33 6.35 -1.22
CA PRO A 210 -7.34 7.81 -1.08
C PRO A 210 -6.96 8.56 -2.36
N TYR A 211 -6.25 7.92 -3.28
CA TYR A 211 -5.80 8.51 -4.53
C TYR A 211 -6.16 7.66 -5.74
N THR A 212 -6.14 8.29 -6.91
CA THR A 212 -6.25 7.66 -8.23
C THR A 212 -4.97 7.94 -9.02
N MET A 213 -4.47 6.94 -9.74
CA MET A 213 -3.33 7.12 -10.65
C MET A 213 -3.80 7.84 -11.91
N THR A 214 -3.21 9.01 -12.19
CA THR A 214 -3.57 9.84 -13.34
C THR A 214 -2.50 9.87 -14.43
N ALA A 215 -1.25 9.55 -14.08
CA ALA A 215 -0.18 9.37 -15.05
C ALA A 215 0.85 8.35 -14.53
N TRP A 216 1.47 7.64 -15.46
CA TRP A 216 2.64 6.80 -15.23
C TRP A 216 3.63 7.00 -16.38
N GLU A 217 4.65 7.76 -16.10
CA GLU A 217 5.79 7.97 -16.98
C GLU A 217 6.87 6.98 -16.58
N HIS A 218 6.94 5.84 -17.27
CA HIS A 218 7.85 4.74 -16.94
C HIS A 218 9.30 5.21 -16.77
N ASN A 219 9.97 4.70 -15.74
CA ASN A 219 11.32 5.07 -15.28
C ASN A 219 11.48 6.56 -14.94
N SER A 220 10.41 7.26 -14.68
CA SER A 220 10.41 8.69 -14.37
C SER A 220 9.52 9.02 -13.17
N LYS A 221 8.20 8.86 -13.31
CA LYS A 221 7.26 9.35 -12.31
C LYS A 221 5.88 8.70 -12.41
N ILE A 222 5.27 8.47 -11.25
CA ILE A 222 3.84 8.15 -11.12
C ILE A 222 3.16 9.36 -10.47
N THR A 223 2.10 9.88 -11.09
CA THR A 223 1.27 10.95 -10.54
C THR A 223 -0.04 10.41 -10.03
N LEU A 224 -0.33 10.71 -8.77
CA LEU A 224 -1.56 10.36 -8.09
C LEU A 224 -2.34 11.64 -7.77
N THR A 225 -3.65 11.62 -7.98
CA THR A 225 -4.55 12.71 -7.59
C THR A 225 -5.57 12.22 -6.59
N LYS A 226 -6.01 13.10 -5.70
CA LYS A 226 -7.01 12.82 -4.66
C LYS A 226 -8.26 12.19 -5.27
N ASN A 227 -8.67 11.04 -4.73
CA ASN A 227 -9.87 10.33 -5.16
C ASN A 227 -11.13 10.94 -4.52
N PRO A 228 -12.02 11.60 -5.29
CA PRO A 228 -13.21 12.23 -4.75
C PRO A 228 -14.26 11.21 -4.23
N TYR A 229 -14.11 9.93 -4.58
CA TYR A 229 -15.00 8.85 -4.17
C TYR A 229 -14.50 8.05 -2.97
N TYR A 230 -13.29 8.37 -2.46
CA TYR A 230 -12.77 7.71 -1.27
C TYR A 230 -13.67 7.97 -0.06
N HIS A 231 -14.03 6.93 0.69
CA HIS A 231 -14.99 7.03 1.80
C HIS A 231 -14.54 7.99 2.93
N ALA A 232 -13.22 8.20 3.07
CA ALA A 232 -12.64 9.13 4.03
C ALA A 232 -11.91 10.31 3.34
N VAL A 233 -12.43 10.78 2.20
CA VAL A 233 -11.82 11.84 1.37
C VAL A 233 -11.52 13.11 2.15
N ASP A 234 -12.31 13.46 3.17
CA ASP A 234 -12.09 14.63 4.02
C ASP A 234 -10.82 14.55 4.87
N LYS A 235 -10.28 13.35 5.07
CA LYS A 235 -9.01 13.11 5.76
C LYS A 235 -7.79 13.23 4.85
N VAL A 236 -7.98 13.22 3.54
CA VAL A 236 -6.90 13.31 2.56
C VAL A 236 -6.48 14.76 2.40
N THR A 237 -5.26 15.10 2.79
CA THR A 237 -4.77 16.48 2.86
C THR A 237 -4.11 16.97 1.58
N MET A 238 -3.44 16.07 0.82
CA MET A 238 -2.79 16.43 -0.43
C MET A 238 -3.72 16.20 -1.61
N ASP A 239 -3.79 17.17 -2.52
CA ASP A 239 -4.59 17.05 -3.75
C ASP A 239 -3.85 16.23 -4.82
N GLU A 240 -2.51 16.30 -4.82
CA GLU A 240 -1.67 15.61 -5.78
C GLU A 240 -0.36 15.12 -5.14
N LEU A 241 0.06 13.90 -5.52
CA LEU A 241 1.32 13.30 -5.14
C LEU A 241 2.08 12.89 -6.42
N ASP A 242 3.33 13.31 -6.53
CA ASP A 242 4.26 12.81 -7.54
C ASP A 242 5.28 11.87 -6.90
N PHE A 243 5.28 10.61 -7.32
CA PHE A 243 6.26 9.61 -6.94
C PHE A 243 7.33 9.53 -8.02
N TYR A 244 8.47 10.16 -7.78
CA TYR A 244 9.62 10.04 -8.66
C TYR A 244 10.30 8.69 -8.47
N LEU A 245 10.70 8.07 -9.58
CA LEU A 245 11.23 6.71 -9.62
C LEU A 245 12.75 6.76 -9.80
N SER A 246 13.49 6.46 -8.74
CA SER A 246 14.95 6.44 -8.73
C SER A 246 15.46 5.53 -7.63
N ASP A 247 16.55 4.83 -7.89
CA ASP A 247 17.33 4.03 -6.94
C ASP A 247 18.69 4.66 -6.61
N ASP A 248 18.96 5.87 -7.12
CA ASP A 248 20.21 6.61 -6.87
C ASP A 248 20.07 7.54 -5.67
N ALA A 249 20.60 7.11 -4.52
CA ALA A 249 20.61 7.89 -3.27
C ALA A 249 21.27 9.27 -3.40
N ASN A 250 22.26 9.46 -4.31
CA ASN A 250 22.86 10.78 -4.55
C ASN A 250 21.88 11.70 -5.28
N ASN A 251 21.14 11.15 -6.26
CA ASN A 251 20.10 11.87 -6.96
C ASN A 251 18.96 12.25 -6.00
N MET A 252 18.53 11.33 -5.14
CA MET A 252 17.51 11.59 -4.11
C MET A 252 17.94 12.74 -3.20
N LEU A 253 19.13 12.66 -2.61
CA LEU A 253 19.64 13.70 -1.71
C LEU A 253 19.77 15.06 -2.42
N ALA A 254 20.27 15.09 -3.65
CA ALA A 254 20.43 16.32 -4.40
C ALA A 254 19.10 17.03 -4.68
N ASN A 255 18.03 16.28 -5.02
CA ASN A 255 16.72 16.86 -5.27
C ASN A 255 16.02 17.27 -3.96
N PHE A 256 16.19 16.51 -2.88
CA PHE A 256 15.72 16.92 -1.54
C PHE A 256 16.38 18.24 -1.11
N GLN A 257 17.69 18.36 -1.23
CA GLN A 257 18.43 19.57 -0.85
C GLN A 257 18.08 20.81 -1.69
N LYS A 258 17.64 20.62 -2.94
CA LYS A 258 17.10 21.70 -3.76
C LYS A 258 15.67 22.09 -3.39
N GLY A 259 14.95 21.23 -2.66
CA GLY A 259 13.54 21.37 -2.38
C GLY A 259 12.61 20.87 -3.51
N ASP A 260 13.16 20.19 -4.52
CA ASP A 260 12.37 19.60 -5.62
C ASP A 260 11.56 18.40 -5.10
N TRP A 261 12.12 17.62 -4.18
CA TRP A 261 11.44 16.50 -3.50
C TRP A 261 11.34 16.76 -1.99
N GLN A 262 10.16 16.54 -1.41
CA GLN A 262 9.89 16.79 0.01
C GLN A 262 10.12 15.57 0.89
N LEU A 263 10.14 14.35 0.31
CA LEU A 263 10.44 13.11 1.01
C LEU A 263 11.30 12.21 0.13
N ILE A 264 12.33 11.62 0.74
CA ILE A 264 13.18 10.57 0.14
C ILE A 264 13.38 9.47 1.17
N ASP A 265 13.53 8.22 0.75
CA ASP A 265 13.67 7.08 1.66
C ASP A 265 15.12 6.58 1.79
N ASP A 266 16.03 7.04 0.95
CA ASP A 266 17.43 6.66 1.02
C ASP A 266 18.38 7.87 0.87
N VAL A 267 19.57 7.74 1.46
CA VAL A 267 20.66 8.71 1.38
C VAL A 267 22.00 7.99 1.26
N PRO A 268 23.02 8.62 0.63
CA PRO A 268 24.35 8.02 0.59
C PRO A 268 24.86 7.72 2.01
N THR A 269 25.31 6.50 2.25
CA THR A 269 25.76 6.04 3.58
C THR A 269 26.86 6.92 4.17
N SER A 270 27.75 7.50 3.32
CA SER A 270 28.80 8.44 3.72
C SER A 270 28.26 9.75 4.28
N GLU A 271 27.05 10.15 3.91
CA GLU A 271 26.45 11.44 4.29
C GLU A 271 25.60 11.34 5.58
N ILE A 272 25.31 10.13 6.10
CA ILE A 272 24.42 9.93 7.26
C ILE A 272 24.85 10.79 8.47
N ALA A 273 26.14 10.88 8.75
CA ALA A 273 26.63 11.64 9.92
C ALA A 273 26.38 13.14 9.76
N SER A 274 26.68 13.69 8.59
CA SER A 274 26.50 15.13 8.28
C SER A 274 25.01 15.49 8.19
N LEU A 275 24.17 14.59 7.62
CA LEU A 275 22.73 14.82 7.47
C LEU A 275 22.02 14.84 8.82
N LYS A 276 22.40 14.00 9.78
CA LYS A 276 21.87 14.05 11.15
C LYS A 276 22.12 15.40 11.86
N GLU A 277 23.24 16.05 11.55
CA GLU A 277 23.58 17.38 12.10
C GLU A 277 22.85 18.50 11.35
N GLN A 278 22.70 18.37 10.01
CA GLN A 278 22.07 19.38 9.16
C GLN A 278 20.54 19.37 9.25
N TYR A 279 19.93 18.19 9.40
CA TYR A 279 18.49 17.95 9.38
C TYR A 279 18.03 17.19 10.63
N PRO A 280 18.20 17.73 11.84
CA PRO A 280 17.98 16.99 13.09
C PRO A 280 16.52 16.62 13.36
N THR A 281 15.56 17.25 12.68
CA THR A 281 14.12 16.99 12.79
C THR A 281 13.55 16.23 11.59
N GLU A 282 14.16 16.39 10.42
CA GLU A 282 13.73 15.79 9.16
C GLU A 282 14.39 14.43 8.91
N PHE A 283 15.61 14.20 9.46
CA PHE A 283 16.35 12.98 9.27
C PHE A 283 15.87 11.91 10.27
N VAL A 284 15.09 10.94 9.78
CA VAL A 284 14.49 9.88 10.59
C VAL A 284 15.23 8.56 10.37
N ILE A 285 15.53 7.84 11.47
CA ILE A 285 15.98 6.44 11.43
C ILE A 285 14.98 5.62 12.22
N ALA A 286 14.34 4.69 11.53
CA ALA A 286 13.43 3.73 12.15
C ALA A 286 14.03 2.31 12.14
N GLY A 287 13.80 1.55 13.22
CA GLY A 287 14.15 0.14 13.28
C GLY A 287 13.21 -0.70 12.42
N GLN A 288 13.75 -1.65 11.69
CA GLN A 288 12.99 -2.65 10.94
C GLN A 288 13.23 -4.05 11.52
N ILE A 289 12.17 -4.88 11.58
CA ILE A 289 12.30 -6.32 11.83
C ILE A 289 12.44 -6.99 10.47
N GLY A 290 13.63 -7.52 10.19
CA GLY A 290 13.90 -8.15 8.91
C GLY A 290 15.14 -9.03 8.94
N THR A 291 15.23 -9.94 7.97
CA THR A 291 16.41 -10.77 7.75
C THR A 291 16.86 -10.57 6.31
N TYR A 292 18.07 -10.05 6.13
CA TYR A 292 18.72 -10.00 4.82
C TYR A 292 19.49 -11.30 4.57
N TYR A 293 19.27 -11.94 3.43
CA TYR A 293 19.96 -13.18 3.06
C TYR A 293 20.25 -13.23 1.56
N VAL A 294 21.23 -14.08 1.20
CA VAL A 294 21.62 -14.31 -0.18
C VAL A 294 21.12 -15.71 -0.61
N CYS A 295 20.35 -15.74 -1.69
CA CYS A 295 19.94 -16.98 -2.34
C CYS A 295 20.91 -17.35 -3.47
N TRP A 296 21.35 -18.60 -3.49
CA TRP A 296 22.16 -19.15 -4.58
C TRP A 296 21.27 -19.88 -5.59
N ASN A 297 21.33 -19.51 -6.87
CA ASN A 297 20.64 -20.26 -7.92
C ASN A 297 21.37 -21.57 -8.22
N ILE A 298 21.03 -22.61 -7.49
CA ILE A 298 21.67 -23.94 -7.60
C ILE A 298 21.33 -24.61 -8.93
N LEU A 299 20.15 -24.39 -9.49
CA LEU A 299 19.69 -25.00 -10.73
C LEU A 299 20.52 -24.52 -11.95
N GLU A 300 20.87 -23.26 -11.98
CA GLU A 300 21.70 -22.68 -13.04
C GLU A 300 23.15 -23.20 -12.97
N HIS A 301 23.67 -23.40 -11.76
CA HIS A 301 25.01 -23.96 -11.55
C HIS A 301 25.09 -25.43 -12.02
N GLN A 302 24.05 -26.24 -11.78
CA GLN A 302 23.97 -27.62 -12.29
C GLN A 302 23.89 -27.67 -13.82
N ARG A 303 23.21 -26.72 -14.47
CA ARG A 303 23.17 -26.64 -15.94
C ARG A 303 24.50 -26.23 -16.56
N ARG A 304 25.31 -25.42 -15.87
CA ARG A 304 26.63 -24.97 -16.35
C ARG A 304 27.73 -26.00 -16.08
N ASN A 305 27.51 -26.97 -15.20
CA ASN A 305 28.53 -27.98 -14.85
C ASN A 305 27.92 -29.39 -14.71
N PRO A 306 27.41 -30.00 -15.82
CA PRO A 306 26.76 -31.31 -15.78
C PRO A 306 27.68 -32.51 -15.47
N ALA A 307 28.97 -32.29 -15.21
CA ALA A 307 30.00 -33.31 -15.02
C ALA A 307 30.55 -33.39 -13.57
N ARG A 308 29.81 -32.92 -12.58
CA ARG A 308 30.16 -33.14 -11.16
C ARG A 308 29.06 -33.82 -10.40
#